data_b4429f9dc4c3995500d4cf59f601cdcb
#
_entry.id   b4429f9dc4c3995500d4cf59f601cdcb
#
_cell.length_a   1.000
_cell.length_b   1.000
_cell.length_c   1.000
_cell.angle_alpha   90.00
_cell.angle_beta   90.00
_cell.angle_gamma   90.00
#
_symmetry.space_group_name_H-M   'P 1'
#
loop_
_entity.id
_entity.type
_entity.pdbx_description
1 polymer ?
#
loop_
_entity_poly.entity_id
_entity_poly.type
_entity_poly.pdbx_seq_one_letter_code
_entity_poly.pdbx_strand_id
1 'polypeptide(L)'
;MRLIFTILILFIFNYTSGQISVKDAIHGSDKAIISDKQIMSGSETLSHLINNPNPYVNNLKIASPTETLLGNTTYDLQSNGAVMDRIIRHTGGQLSAAWTMSAQYAASYTDRGTGYMYYDGTSWSPMPSTRLESSRCGWPTILATSTGKEIAIAHNTDYSYFQMTHRASVGTGTWTEQIVSSIDSTTGLYADLVWNRTAVGGSNGETLHMIGVTAPTGLAGTIFNGLDGALLYYRSTDGGSTWDIQDMQLPTLDSAHFNGFGGDSYAIDAKGETVVIAVFNDWADSFILKSTDNGSNWTRTTFIDFPVDKYTVDSGLDLDGTGTFDMVYSTDNYGTVLIDNNDKAHIFTGNMRYLDDDLADGQSSWFPLTNGLLYWNENMGADTTLPTPQDSDLWYSETPIVIAQARDLNCDNQVAGYDSTGGYALYYASLSSMPSAAITSSGDIYVTFSAYTEDVDNSIQVFRHVNIIRSLDGGATWSEPIDITPHDIWNGQQECVFASMAKDINDDKIQLIYQKDFEPGLAVRGDEDLIDLNEIIYLE
;
A
#
# COMPACT_ATOMS: atom_id res chain seq x y z
N MET A 1 7.93 -61.48 28.14
CA MET A 1 7.63 -60.06 28.31
C MET A 1 8.13 -59.32 27.08
N ARG A 2 7.25 -59.12 26.09
CA ARG A 2 7.59 -58.43 24.83
C ARG A 2 7.16 -56.95 24.96
N LEU A 3 8.13 -56.05 24.93
CA LEU A 3 7.88 -54.62 24.86
C LEU A 3 7.47 -54.28 23.45
N ILE A 4 6.24 -53.80 23.28
CA ILE A 4 5.76 -53.20 22.02
C ILE A 4 6.09 -51.70 22.09
N PHE A 5 7.04 -51.25 21.29
CA PHE A 5 7.28 -49.83 21.04
C PHE A 5 6.27 -49.34 20.00
N THR A 6 5.32 -48.58 20.44
CA THR A 6 4.41 -47.84 19.53
C THR A 6 5.14 -46.58 19.09
N ILE A 7 5.63 -46.56 17.85
CA ILE A 7 6.15 -45.34 17.23
C ILE A 7 4.93 -44.49 16.82
N LEU A 8 4.74 -43.40 17.55
CA LEU A 8 3.77 -42.34 17.16
C LEU A 8 4.41 -41.50 16.05
N ILE A 9 4.06 -41.76 14.79
CA ILE A 9 4.46 -40.93 13.67
C ILE A 9 3.52 -39.70 13.70
N LEU A 10 4.07 -38.57 14.16
CA LEU A 10 3.39 -37.26 14.05
C LEU A 10 3.52 -36.83 12.59
N PHE A 11 2.47 -36.99 11.80
CA PHE A 11 2.33 -36.33 10.52
C PHE A 11 2.09 -34.84 10.78
N ILE A 12 3.15 -34.04 10.71
CA ILE A 12 3.01 -32.59 10.58
C ILE A 12 2.65 -32.36 9.12
N PHE A 13 1.36 -32.19 8.83
CA PHE A 13 0.92 -31.64 7.56
C PHE A 13 1.33 -30.17 7.54
N ASN A 14 2.46 -29.86 6.90
CA ASN A 14 2.73 -28.51 6.45
C ASN A 14 1.83 -28.28 5.24
N TYR A 15 0.67 -27.67 5.44
CA TYR A 15 -0.10 -27.12 4.35
C TYR A 15 0.65 -25.89 3.86
N THR A 16 1.31 -26.01 2.72
CA THR A 16 1.78 -24.88 1.94
C THR A 16 0.72 -24.64 0.89
N SER A 17 0.24 -23.39 0.75
CA SER A 17 -0.54 -23.02 -0.42
C SER A 17 0.35 -23.27 -1.63
N GLY A 18 -0.13 -24.04 -2.59
CA GLY A 18 0.55 -24.16 -3.87
C GLY A 18 0.61 -22.78 -4.52
N GLN A 19 1.78 -22.42 -5.04
CA GLN A 19 1.88 -21.28 -5.94
C GLN A 19 1.02 -21.58 -7.15
N ILE A 20 0.05 -20.71 -7.44
CA ILE A 20 -0.86 -20.89 -8.56
C ILE A 20 -0.68 -19.77 -9.57
N SER A 21 -1.05 -20.03 -10.80
CA SER A 21 -1.07 -19.01 -11.84
C SER A 21 -2.18 -17.99 -11.55
N VAL A 22 -2.04 -16.79 -12.08
CA VAL A 22 -3.05 -15.72 -11.93
C VAL A 22 -4.44 -16.17 -12.37
N LYS A 23 -4.53 -16.94 -13.46
CA LYS A 23 -5.80 -17.45 -14.01
C LYS A 23 -6.48 -18.52 -13.14
N ASP A 24 -5.73 -19.19 -12.27
CA ASP A 24 -6.24 -20.28 -11.45
C ASP A 24 -6.73 -19.78 -10.07
N ALA A 25 -6.65 -18.47 -9.82
CA ALA A 25 -7.18 -17.86 -8.60
C ALA A 25 -8.72 -17.96 -8.58
N ILE A 26 -9.28 -18.22 -7.40
CA ILE A 26 -10.73 -18.22 -7.20
C ILE A 26 -11.20 -16.78 -7.13
N HIS A 27 -11.93 -16.34 -8.14
CA HIS A 27 -12.49 -14.99 -8.18
C HIS A 27 -13.91 -14.95 -7.64
N GLY A 28 -14.41 -13.74 -7.37
CA GLY A 28 -15.83 -13.49 -7.20
C GLY A 28 -16.55 -13.39 -8.54
N SER A 29 -17.70 -12.73 -8.59
CA SER A 29 -18.45 -12.52 -9.83
C SER A 29 -17.67 -11.63 -10.81
N ASP A 30 -18.00 -11.75 -12.10
CA ASP A 30 -17.42 -10.91 -13.15
C ASP A 30 -18.09 -9.53 -13.26
N LYS A 31 -18.48 -8.97 -12.13
CA LYS A 31 -19.08 -7.65 -12.07
C LYS A 31 -18.02 -6.58 -12.27
N ALA A 32 -18.14 -5.85 -13.37
CA ALA A 32 -17.31 -4.69 -13.66
C ALA A 32 -17.84 -3.43 -12.98
N ILE A 33 -16.95 -2.54 -12.61
CA ILE A 33 -17.24 -1.14 -12.31
C ILE A 33 -16.69 -0.31 -13.45
N ILE A 34 -17.53 0.56 -13.99
CA ILE A 34 -17.14 1.53 -15.00
C ILE A 34 -17.03 2.88 -14.30
N SER A 35 -15.82 3.30 -14.00
CA SER A 35 -15.55 4.60 -13.40
C SER A 35 -14.05 4.87 -13.35
N ASP A 36 -13.68 6.16 -13.38
CA ASP A 36 -12.33 6.56 -13.02
C ASP A 36 -12.07 6.32 -11.54
N LYS A 37 -10.86 5.87 -11.22
CA LYS A 37 -10.42 5.78 -9.83
C LYS A 37 -10.33 7.18 -9.22
N GLN A 38 -11.06 7.40 -8.15
CA GLN A 38 -11.01 8.67 -7.43
C GLN A 38 -9.77 8.73 -6.53
N ILE A 39 -8.74 9.42 -7.02
CA ILE A 39 -7.49 9.62 -6.30
C ILE A 39 -7.58 10.92 -5.51
N MET A 40 -7.35 10.83 -4.20
CA MET A 40 -7.50 11.92 -3.28
C MET A 40 -6.15 12.55 -2.95
N SER A 41 -6.01 13.84 -3.16
CA SER A 41 -4.85 14.64 -2.75
C SER A 41 -5.01 15.23 -1.36
N GLY A 42 -6.25 15.22 -0.85
CA GLY A 42 -6.61 15.76 0.45
C GLY A 42 -6.83 17.26 0.47
N SER A 43 -6.84 17.93 -0.67
CA SER A 43 -7.23 19.34 -0.79
C SER A 43 -8.63 19.52 -1.37
N GLU A 44 -9.29 18.45 -1.77
CA GLU A 44 -10.60 18.44 -2.39
C GLU A 44 -11.67 19.02 -1.46
N THR A 45 -12.69 19.63 -2.07
CA THR A 45 -13.90 20.00 -1.35
C THR A 45 -14.87 18.82 -1.39
N LEU A 46 -14.98 18.10 -0.29
CA LEU A 46 -15.82 16.90 -0.16
C LEU A 46 -17.27 17.31 0.09
N SER A 47 -17.95 17.80 -0.94
CA SER A 47 -19.33 18.32 -0.83
C SER A 47 -20.39 17.22 -0.65
N HIS A 48 -20.03 15.95 -0.93
CA HIS A 48 -20.89 14.80 -0.72
C HIS A 48 -20.96 14.37 0.75
N LEU A 49 -19.99 14.77 1.58
CA LEU A 49 -19.96 14.38 2.98
C LEU A 49 -21.07 15.09 3.77
N ILE A 50 -21.83 14.29 4.47
CA ILE A 50 -22.85 14.76 5.41
C ILE A 50 -22.22 14.79 6.80
N ASN A 51 -22.25 15.95 7.45
CA ASN A 51 -21.83 16.06 8.85
C ASN A 51 -22.72 15.17 9.72
N ASN A 52 -22.17 14.08 10.22
CA ASN A 52 -22.85 13.21 11.17
C ASN A 52 -22.25 13.41 12.57
N PRO A 53 -22.97 14.09 13.49
CA PRO A 53 -22.42 14.39 14.83
C PRO A 53 -22.54 13.24 15.83
N ASN A 54 -22.86 12.03 15.40
CA ASN A 54 -23.15 10.95 16.34
C ASN A 54 -22.04 9.89 16.31
N PRO A 55 -21.00 10.01 17.16
CA PRO A 55 -19.96 9.00 17.22
C PRO A 55 -20.54 7.68 17.74
N TYR A 56 -20.33 6.61 17.00
CA TYR A 56 -20.62 5.27 17.45
C TYR A 56 -19.64 4.92 18.59
N VAL A 57 -20.15 4.63 19.78
CA VAL A 57 -19.33 4.23 20.93
C VAL A 57 -19.52 2.74 21.16
N ASN A 58 -18.54 1.94 20.79
CA ASN A 58 -18.54 0.52 21.07
C ASN A 58 -17.81 0.20 22.37
N ASN A 59 -18.46 -0.53 23.28
CA ASN A 59 -17.99 -0.73 24.66
C ASN A 59 -17.63 -2.17 25.04
N LEU A 60 -17.29 -3.07 24.09
CA LEU A 60 -17.00 -4.46 24.46
C LEU A 60 -15.71 -4.98 23.81
N LYS A 61 -14.77 -5.44 24.64
CA LYS A 61 -13.53 -6.11 24.25
C LYS A 61 -13.55 -7.57 24.63
N ILE A 62 -13.23 -8.48 23.70
CA ILE A 62 -12.90 -9.88 23.97
C ILE A 62 -11.54 -10.21 23.35
N ALA A 63 -10.76 -11.07 24.03
CA ALA A 63 -9.34 -11.30 23.76
C ALA A 63 -9.07 -12.03 22.44
N SER A 64 -8.53 -11.29 21.53
CA SER A 64 -7.73 -11.70 20.36
C SER A 64 -6.29 -11.24 20.59
N PRO A 65 -5.34 -11.38 19.62
CA PRO A 65 -4.01 -10.78 19.80
C PRO A 65 -4.13 -9.39 20.40
N THR A 66 -3.24 -9.03 21.31
CA THR A 66 -3.43 -7.84 22.17
C THR A 66 -3.45 -6.56 21.36
N GLU A 67 -4.64 -6.09 21.04
CA GLU A 67 -4.86 -4.79 20.42
C GLU A 67 -4.61 -3.65 21.41
N THR A 68 -3.92 -2.61 20.93
CA THR A 68 -3.74 -1.35 21.66
C THR A 68 -4.21 -0.19 20.81
N LEU A 69 -5.18 0.56 21.27
CA LEU A 69 -5.64 1.77 20.62
C LEU A 69 -4.55 2.85 20.74
N LEU A 70 -4.00 3.28 19.59
CA LEU A 70 -3.01 4.37 19.52
C LEU A 70 -3.66 5.73 19.34
N GLY A 71 -4.75 5.80 18.60
CA GLY A 71 -5.43 7.04 18.32
C GLY A 71 -6.63 6.83 17.43
N ASN A 72 -7.20 7.94 17.00
CA ASN A 72 -8.38 7.94 16.16
C ASN A 72 -8.18 8.90 14.97
N THR A 73 -9.00 8.72 13.96
CA THR A 73 -9.10 9.66 12.84
C THR A 73 -10.53 9.68 12.29
N THR A 74 -11.00 10.84 11.91
CA THR A 74 -12.22 10.99 11.11
C THR A 74 -11.92 11.07 9.62
N TYR A 75 -10.63 11.09 9.24
CA TYR A 75 -10.17 11.01 7.87
C TYR A 75 -9.74 9.58 7.57
N ASP A 76 -10.60 8.83 6.93
CA ASP A 76 -10.52 7.37 6.80
C ASP A 76 -9.52 6.88 5.73
N LEU A 77 -9.14 7.71 4.76
CA LEU A 77 -8.22 7.33 3.70
C LEU A 77 -6.76 7.48 4.12
N GLN A 78 -6.09 6.36 4.40
CA GLN A 78 -4.67 6.36 4.77
C GLN A 78 -3.72 6.30 3.56
N SER A 79 -4.16 5.78 2.40
CA SER A 79 -3.40 5.74 1.15
C SER A 79 -4.35 5.54 -0.04
N ASN A 80 -4.02 6.10 -1.22
CA ASN A 80 -4.77 5.81 -2.45
C ASN A 80 -4.32 4.50 -3.11
N GLY A 81 -3.09 4.08 -2.86
CA GLY A 81 -2.43 2.89 -3.39
C GLY A 81 -1.48 2.29 -2.35
N ALA A 82 -0.21 2.08 -2.71
CA ALA A 82 0.79 1.49 -1.84
C ALA A 82 0.82 2.11 -0.43
N VAL A 83 0.68 1.27 0.60
CA VAL A 83 0.70 1.73 2.00
C VAL A 83 2.12 2.13 2.38
N MET A 84 2.27 3.33 2.97
CA MET A 84 3.56 3.83 3.42
C MET A 84 4.02 3.17 4.74
N ASP A 85 5.30 3.32 5.07
CA ASP A 85 5.86 2.89 6.36
C ASP A 85 5.33 3.81 7.47
N ARG A 86 4.38 3.30 8.25
CA ARG A 86 3.69 4.04 9.31
C ARG A 86 4.07 3.59 10.72
N ILE A 87 4.85 2.52 10.83
CA ILE A 87 5.43 2.07 12.09
C ILE A 87 6.86 1.64 11.85
N ILE A 88 7.76 2.06 12.75
CA ILE A 88 9.16 1.64 12.74
C ILE A 88 9.57 1.13 14.11
N ARG A 89 10.47 0.13 14.10
CA ARG A 89 11.11 -0.39 15.30
C ARG A 89 12.53 0.16 15.45
N HIS A 90 12.83 0.68 16.62
CA HIS A 90 14.16 1.17 16.94
C HIS A 90 15.03 0.07 17.58
N THR A 91 16.34 0.23 17.53
CA THR A 91 17.33 -0.77 17.98
C THR A 91 17.11 -1.26 19.42
N GLY A 92 16.54 -0.45 20.28
CA GLY A 92 16.24 -0.81 21.67
C GLY A 92 14.86 -1.45 21.91
N GLY A 93 14.12 -1.76 20.84
CA GLY A 93 12.77 -2.31 20.94
C GLY A 93 11.65 -1.28 21.12
N GLN A 94 12.00 0.01 21.14
CA GLN A 94 11.01 1.08 21.09
C GLN A 94 10.35 1.14 19.71
N LEU A 95 9.16 1.78 19.63
CA LEU A 95 8.42 1.95 18.38
C LEU A 95 8.01 3.39 18.18
N SER A 96 7.95 3.81 16.93
CA SER A 96 7.28 5.03 16.52
C SER A 96 6.19 4.70 15.51
N ALA A 97 5.00 5.26 15.70
CA ALA A 97 3.85 5.07 14.83
C ALA A 97 3.29 6.41 14.37
N ALA A 98 2.88 6.49 13.12
CA ALA A 98 2.28 7.68 12.51
C ALA A 98 1.11 7.30 11.58
N TRP A 99 0.16 8.21 11.44
CA TRP A 99 -1.01 8.04 10.57
C TRP A 99 -1.56 9.39 10.12
N THR A 100 -2.39 9.39 9.06
CA THR A 100 -3.16 10.58 8.70
C THR A 100 -4.30 10.76 9.70
N MET A 101 -4.24 11.83 10.48
CA MET A 101 -5.14 12.12 11.59
C MET A 101 -5.99 13.35 11.29
N SER A 102 -7.27 13.28 11.61
CA SER A 102 -8.16 14.42 11.82
C SER A 102 -9.14 14.09 12.96
N ALA A 103 -9.59 15.10 13.69
CA ALA A 103 -10.63 14.97 14.70
C ALA A 103 -11.93 15.69 14.29
N GLN A 104 -11.97 16.26 13.09
CA GLN A 104 -13.13 17.05 12.63
C GLN A 104 -14.13 16.15 11.89
N TYR A 105 -15.37 16.20 12.33
CA TYR A 105 -16.54 15.67 11.60
C TYR A 105 -17.01 16.68 10.54
N ALA A 106 -16.11 17.06 9.66
CA ALA A 106 -16.39 18.07 8.64
C ALA A 106 -15.58 17.81 7.38
N ALA A 107 -16.23 17.98 6.24
CA ALA A 107 -15.64 17.74 4.92
C ALA A 107 -14.35 18.51 4.62
N SER A 108 -14.06 19.57 5.37
CA SER A 108 -12.85 20.38 5.17
C SER A 108 -11.60 19.81 5.81
N TYR A 109 -11.72 18.99 6.85
CA TYR A 109 -10.62 18.41 7.62
C TYR A 109 -9.44 19.39 7.82
N THR A 110 -9.73 20.60 8.33
CA THR A 110 -8.73 21.67 8.44
C THR A 110 -7.64 21.38 9.47
N ASP A 111 -7.90 20.46 10.39
CA ASP A 111 -6.96 19.95 11.40
C ASP A 111 -6.15 18.75 10.94
N ARG A 112 -6.37 18.24 9.71
CA ARG A 112 -5.68 17.04 9.21
C ARG A 112 -4.17 17.21 9.19
N GLY A 113 -3.45 16.15 9.56
CA GLY A 113 -2.00 16.06 9.54
C GLY A 113 -1.51 14.75 10.13
N THR A 114 -0.28 14.71 10.62
CA THR A 114 0.32 13.51 11.18
C THR A 114 -0.06 13.33 12.66
N GLY A 115 -0.82 12.26 12.97
CA GLY A 115 -0.91 11.69 14.30
C GLY A 115 0.36 10.89 14.59
N TYR A 116 0.85 10.95 15.81
CA TYR A 116 2.11 10.32 16.20
C TYR A 116 2.05 9.76 17.61
N MET A 117 2.54 8.52 17.80
CA MET A 117 2.78 7.94 19.11
C MET A 117 4.13 7.22 19.18
N TYR A 118 4.69 7.18 20.38
CA TYR A 118 5.95 6.53 20.69
C TYR A 118 5.78 5.52 21.82
N TYR A 119 6.33 4.32 21.62
CA TYR A 119 6.43 3.27 22.64
C TYR A 119 7.84 3.23 23.20
N ASP A 120 7.99 3.41 24.50
CA ASP A 120 9.28 3.49 25.18
C ASP A 120 9.91 2.13 25.55
N GLY A 121 9.26 1.04 25.15
CA GLY A 121 9.60 -0.34 25.54
C GLY A 121 8.73 -0.88 26.68
N THR A 122 7.91 -0.02 27.30
CA THR A 122 6.99 -0.39 28.39
C THR A 122 5.58 0.16 28.19
N SER A 123 5.47 1.37 27.64
CA SER A 123 4.19 2.04 27.45
C SER A 123 4.21 2.97 26.24
N TRP A 124 3.04 3.14 25.65
CA TRP A 124 2.82 4.16 24.63
C TRP A 124 2.70 5.55 25.25
N SER A 125 3.16 6.57 24.53
CA SER A 125 2.90 7.97 24.86
C SER A 125 1.40 8.26 24.90
N PRO A 126 0.95 9.38 25.49
CA PRO A 126 -0.46 9.80 25.40
C PRO A 126 -0.90 9.97 23.95
N MET A 127 -2.18 9.65 23.66
CA MET A 127 -2.79 9.88 22.36
C MET A 127 -2.62 11.33 21.92
N PRO A 128 -2.30 11.57 20.63
CA PRO A 128 -2.17 12.92 20.11
C PRO A 128 -3.55 13.62 20.07
N SER A 129 -3.59 14.87 20.45
CA SER A 129 -4.77 15.73 20.29
C SER A 129 -4.62 16.73 19.13
N THR A 130 -3.43 16.81 18.54
CA THR A 130 -3.09 17.69 17.43
C THR A 130 -2.07 17.01 16.54
N ARG A 131 -2.06 17.40 15.26
CA ARG A 131 -1.04 16.97 14.30
C ARG A 131 0.37 17.46 14.70
N LEU A 132 1.39 16.83 14.13
CA LEU A 132 2.79 17.24 14.32
C LEU A 132 3.10 18.57 13.62
N GLU A 133 2.57 18.79 12.43
CA GLU A 133 2.86 19.92 11.56
C GLU A 133 2.06 21.17 11.95
N SER A 134 2.60 22.33 11.65
CA SER A 134 1.88 23.60 11.77
C SER A 134 0.84 23.79 10.66
N SER A 135 1.05 23.22 9.49
CA SER A 135 0.17 23.28 8.33
C SER A 135 -0.65 21.99 8.15
N ARG A 136 -1.67 22.04 7.29
CA ARG A 136 -2.49 20.89 6.93
C ARG A 136 -1.70 19.95 6.02
N CYS A 137 -1.50 18.71 6.47
CA CYS A 137 -0.73 17.68 5.78
C CYS A 137 -1.49 16.35 5.72
N GLY A 138 -0.89 15.35 5.09
CA GLY A 138 -1.40 13.98 5.09
C GLY A 138 -0.40 12.99 4.51
N TRP A 139 -0.75 11.72 4.60
CA TRP A 139 0.04 10.60 4.10
C TRP A 139 1.48 10.58 4.65
N PRO A 140 1.65 10.50 5.97
CA PRO A 140 2.98 10.53 6.60
C PRO A 140 3.73 9.21 6.42
N THR A 141 5.02 9.31 6.14
CA THR A 141 6.00 8.24 6.36
C THR A 141 6.80 8.57 7.62
N ILE A 142 6.99 7.58 8.52
CA ILE A 142 7.81 7.72 9.74
C ILE A 142 9.13 6.97 9.56
N LEU A 143 10.23 7.58 9.95
CA LEU A 143 11.58 7.00 9.86
C LEU A 143 12.49 7.47 10.98
N ALA A 144 13.61 6.76 11.15
CA ALA A 144 14.70 7.19 12.01
C ALA A 144 16.05 6.88 11.37
N THR A 145 17.00 7.78 11.52
CA THR A 145 18.39 7.55 11.11
C THR A 145 19.18 6.76 12.17
N SER A 146 20.35 6.27 11.80
CA SER A 146 21.24 5.52 12.72
C SER A 146 21.70 6.33 13.92
N THR A 147 21.80 7.66 13.80
CA THR A 147 22.11 8.57 14.91
C THR A 147 20.92 8.83 15.84
N GLY A 148 19.74 8.31 15.48
CA GLY A 148 18.52 8.45 16.28
C GLY A 148 17.73 9.73 15.96
N LYS A 149 18.04 10.44 14.88
CA LYS A 149 17.17 11.50 14.37
C LYS A 149 15.87 10.87 13.89
N GLU A 150 14.76 11.33 14.44
CA GLU A 150 13.43 10.84 14.08
C GLU A 150 12.74 11.83 13.14
N ILE A 151 12.09 11.30 12.11
CA ILE A 151 11.61 12.10 10.98
C ILE A 151 10.23 11.60 10.56
N ALA A 152 9.28 12.52 10.39
CA ALA A 152 8.02 12.29 9.70
C ALA A 152 7.99 13.16 8.43
N ILE A 153 7.66 12.59 7.30
CA ILE A 153 7.50 13.33 6.05
C ILE A 153 6.07 13.13 5.54
N ALA A 154 5.37 14.24 5.30
CA ALA A 154 4.00 14.25 4.80
C ALA A 154 3.87 15.26 3.66
N HIS A 155 2.90 15.09 2.76
CA HIS A 155 2.66 16.12 1.77
C HIS A 155 1.76 17.24 2.32
N ASN A 156 2.08 18.46 1.94
CA ASN A 156 1.31 19.64 2.25
C ASN A 156 0.11 19.79 1.31
N THR A 157 -1.00 20.36 1.78
CA THR A 157 -2.20 20.58 0.97
C THR A 157 -2.07 21.69 -0.07
N ASP A 158 -1.06 22.52 0.04
CA ASP A 158 -0.76 23.56 -0.95
C ASP A 158 -0.04 22.97 -2.18
N TYR A 159 0.30 21.69 -2.12
CA TYR A 159 1.04 20.93 -3.15
C TYR A 159 2.44 21.46 -3.50
N SER A 160 2.86 22.52 -2.86
CA SER A 160 4.11 23.19 -3.21
C SER A 160 5.34 22.47 -2.71
N TYR A 161 5.22 21.59 -1.67
CA TYR A 161 6.33 20.93 -1.03
C TYR A 161 5.94 19.73 -0.18
N PHE A 162 6.93 18.91 0.19
CA PHE A 162 6.81 17.96 1.29
C PHE A 162 7.21 18.60 2.60
N GLN A 163 6.37 18.42 3.62
CA GLN A 163 6.65 18.86 4.98
C GLN A 163 7.43 17.77 5.70
N MET A 164 8.69 18.06 6.02
CA MET A 164 9.52 17.22 6.86
C MET A 164 9.49 17.77 8.30
N THR A 165 9.01 16.95 9.23
CA THR A 165 8.97 17.26 10.65
C THR A 165 9.92 16.31 11.37
N HIS A 166 10.92 16.83 12.10
CA HIS A 166 11.99 16.01 12.66
C HIS A 166 12.40 16.46 14.06
N ARG A 167 13.04 15.56 14.80
CA ARG A 167 13.70 15.83 16.08
C ARG A 167 15.00 15.05 16.21
N ALA A 168 15.90 15.52 17.08
CA ALA A 168 17.25 14.99 17.17
C ALA A 168 17.36 13.60 17.82
N SER A 169 16.34 13.18 18.57
CA SER A 169 16.34 11.92 19.29
C SER A 169 14.97 11.26 19.26
N VAL A 170 14.95 9.95 19.03
CA VAL A 170 13.75 9.12 19.05
C VAL A 170 12.99 9.31 20.37
N GLY A 171 11.69 9.48 20.27
CA GLY A 171 10.77 9.57 21.40
C GLY A 171 10.88 10.86 22.24
N THR A 172 11.88 11.72 22.02
CA THR A 172 12.14 12.88 22.89
C THR A 172 12.56 14.12 22.12
N GLY A 173 12.33 15.28 22.73
CA GLY A 173 12.70 16.58 22.16
C GLY A 173 11.57 17.25 21.37
N THR A 174 11.84 18.48 20.97
CA THR A 174 10.89 19.31 20.22
C THR A 174 11.00 18.99 18.73
N TRP A 175 9.86 18.86 18.09
CA TRP A 175 9.76 18.73 16.64
C TRP A 175 10.11 20.06 15.95
N THR A 176 10.86 19.97 14.87
CA THR A 176 11.27 21.09 14.01
C THR A 176 10.79 20.80 12.59
N GLU A 177 10.30 21.82 11.92
CA GLU A 177 9.78 21.70 10.56
C GLU A 177 10.80 22.16 9.52
N GLN A 178 10.85 21.46 8.39
CA GLN A 178 11.65 21.76 7.21
C GLN A 178 10.86 21.45 5.96
N ILE A 179 11.07 22.23 4.90
CA ILE A 179 10.41 22.06 3.60
C ILE A 179 11.37 21.34 2.64
N VAL A 180 10.83 20.39 1.88
CA VAL A 180 11.48 19.82 0.70
C VAL A 180 10.61 20.16 -0.50
N SER A 181 11.11 21.06 -1.36
CA SER A 181 10.38 21.60 -2.52
C SER A 181 10.99 21.14 -3.83
N SER A 182 10.22 21.21 -4.89
CA SER A 182 10.62 20.97 -6.27
C SER A 182 10.58 22.26 -7.07
N ILE A 183 11.49 22.37 -8.04
CA ILE A 183 11.50 23.48 -9.01
C ILE A 183 11.56 22.89 -10.41
N ASP A 184 10.53 23.13 -11.23
CA ASP A 184 10.57 22.81 -12.65
C ASP A 184 11.67 23.63 -13.32
N SER A 185 12.70 22.96 -13.81
CA SER A 185 13.87 23.58 -14.45
C SER A 185 13.54 24.28 -15.78
N THR A 186 12.42 23.94 -16.40
CA THR A 186 11.96 24.51 -17.67
C THR A 186 11.23 25.84 -17.45
N THR A 187 10.36 25.87 -16.45
CA THR A 187 9.53 27.05 -16.15
C THR A 187 10.11 27.94 -15.07
N GLY A 188 10.98 27.41 -14.21
CA GLY A 188 11.51 28.07 -13.03
C GLY A 188 10.46 28.24 -11.91
N LEU A 189 9.31 27.59 -12.03
CA LEU A 189 8.22 27.60 -11.04
C LEU A 189 8.32 26.36 -10.16
N TYR A 190 7.75 26.45 -8.95
CA TYR A 190 7.60 25.29 -8.09
C TYR A 190 6.64 24.29 -8.75
N ALA A 191 7.03 23.02 -8.77
CA ALA A 191 6.12 21.93 -9.08
C ALA A 191 5.46 21.48 -7.79
N ASP A 192 4.14 21.35 -7.81
CA ASP A 192 3.39 20.85 -6.67
C ASP A 192 3.72 19.37 -6.44
N LEU A 193 4.10 18.99 -5.23
CA LEU A 193 4.51 17.63 -4.87
C LEU A 193 3.47 16.95 -3.98
N VAL A 194 3.12 15.70 -4.31
CA VAL A 194 2.15 14.89 -3.56
C VAL A 194 2.67 13.47 -3.32
N TRP A 195 2.15 12.83 -2.26
CA TRP A 195 2.30 11.41 -1.94
C TRP A 195 3.74 10.91 -1.84
N ASN A 196 4.49 11.46 -0.90
CA ASN A 196 5.86 11.00 -0.63
C ASN A 196 5.92 9.55 -0.16
N ARG A 197 6.99 8.86 -0.55
CA ARG A 197 7.46 7.62 0.05
C ARG A 197 8.95 7.79 0.34
N THR A 198 9.39 7.39 1.53
CA THR A 198 10.77 7.64 1.97
C THR A 198 11.31 6.42 2.71
N ALA A 199 12.56 6.08 2.45
CA ALA A 199 13.30 5.02 3.13
C ALA A 199 14.65 5.55 3.62
N VAL A 200 15.21 4.90 4.65
CA VAL A 200 16.53 5.22 5.20
C VAL A 200 17.53 4.15 4.78
N GLY A 201 18.62 4.57 4.16
CA GLY A 201 19.72 3.71 3.69
C GLY A 201 21.09 4.34 3.90
N GLY A 202 22.01 4.01 3.02
CA GLY A 202 23.42 4.39 3.09
C GLY A 202 24.23 3.51 4.05
N SER A 203 25.53 3.39 3.82
CA SER A 203 26.43 2.57 4.64
C SER A 203 26.49 3.02 6.10
N ASN A 204 26.12 4.26 6.38
CA ASN A 204 26.06 4.84 7.71
C ASN A 204 24.63 4.95 8.29
N GLY A 205 23.58 4.59 7.53
CA GLY A 205 22.20 4.71 7.96
C GLY A 205 21.69 6.17 8.12
N GLU A 206 22.31 7.10 7.41
CA GLU A 206 21.94 8.53 7.42
C GLU A 206 21.41 9.02 6.06
N THR A 207 21.34 8.14 5.05
CA THR A 207 20.83 8.55 3.75
C THR A 207 19.31 8.41 3.72
N LEU A 208 18.63 9.51 3.38
CA LEU A 208 17.21 9.49 3.07
C LEU A 208 17.04 9.37 1.55
N HIS A 209 16.26 8.39 1.13
CA HIS A 209 15.83 8.20 -0.25
C HIS A 209 14.33 8.46 -0.30
N MET A 210 13.91 9.47 -1.05
CA MET A 210 12.51 9.86 -1.15
C MET A 210 12.06 9.92 -2.59
N ILE A 211 10.84 9.48 -2.84
CA ILE A 211 10.14 9.65 -4.10
C ILE A 211 8.80 10.34 -3.87
N GLY A 212 8.32 11.02 -4.88
CA GLY A 212 7.00 11.61 -4.90
C GLY A 212 6.63 12.08 -6.30
N VAL A 213 5.37 12.29 -6.52
CA VAL A 213 4.81 12.67 -7.81
C VAL A 213 4.51 14.16 -7.84
N THR A 214 4.74 14.81 -8.99
CA THR A 214 4.17 16.13 -9.23
C THR A 214 2.66 15.99 -9.38
N ALA A 215 1.88 16.93 -8.83
CA ALA A 215 0.42 16.87 -8.92
C ALA A 215 -0.03 16.78 -10.38
N PRO A 216 -0.85 15.79 -10.76
CA PRO A 216 -1.40 15.69 -12.11
C PRO A 216 -2.37 16.84 -12.42
N THR A 217 -2.61 17.09 -13.70
CA THR A 217 -3.51 18.15 -14.17
C THR A 217 -4.94 17.97 -13.66
N GLY A 218 -5.40 16.72 -13.47
CA GLY A 218 -6.69 16.40 -12.85
C GLY A 218 -6.82 16.85 -11.39
N LEU A 219 -5.70 17.13 -10.72
CA LEU A 219 -5.61 17.66 -9.36
C LEU A 219 -5.07 19.10 -9.33
N ALA A 220 -5.32 19.86 -10.39
CA ALA A 220 -4.88 21.23 -10.59
C ALA A 220 -3.35 21.42 -10.67
N GLY A 221 -2.58 20.36 -10.85
CA GLY A 221 -1.16 20.42 -11.13
C GLY A 221 -0.83 20.77 -12.59
N THR A 222 0.43 20.65 -12.96
CA THR A 222 0.93 20.99 -14.31
C THR A 222 1.75 19.86 -14.89
N ILE A 223 1.80 19.77 -16.24
CA ILE A 223 2.68 18.84 -16.95
C ILE A 223 4.13 19.15 -16.60
N PHE A 224 4.86 18.16 -16.13
CA PHE A 224 6.26 18.25 -15.80
C PHE A 224 7.09 17.40 -16.78
N ASN A 225 7.96 18.02 -17.58
CA ASN A 225 8.80 17.35 -18.59
C ASN A 225 8.01 16.40 -19.52
N GLY A 226 6.76 16.77 -19.85
CA GLY A 226 5.89 15.98 -20.73
C GLY A 226 5.12 14.84 -20.05
N LEU A 227 5.18 14.72 -18.72
CA LEU A 227 4.43 13.77 -17.92
C LEU A 227 3.30 14.47 -17.16
N ASP A 228 2.12 13.88 -17.15
CA ASP A 228 1.02 14.27 -16.28
C ASP A 228 1.15 13.51 -14.95
N GLY A 229 1.86 14.09 -13.99
CA GLY A 229 2.36 13.42 -12.79
C GLY A 229 3.74 12.77 -13.03
N ALA A 230 4.82 13.51 -12.79
CA ALA A 230 6.18 13.00 -12.90
C ALA A 230 6.65 12.41 -11.57
N LEU A 231 7.08 11.15 -11.56
CA LEU A 231 7.70 10.53 -10.39
C LEU A 231 9.14 11.02 -10.25
N LEU A 232 9.44 11.75 -9.19
CA LEU A 232 10.73 12.38 -8.92
C LEU A 232 11.42 11.75 -7.72
N TYR A 233 12.74 11.69 -7.78
CA TYR A 233 13.61 11.14 -6.74
C TYR A 233 14.44 12.23 -6.08
N TYR A 234 14.58 12.09 -4.76
CA TYR A 234 15.35 12.97 -3.88
C TYR A 234 16.30 12.14 -3.02
N ARG A 235 17.49 12.68 -2.73
CA ARG A 235 18.43 12.06 -1.81
C ARG A 235 19.05 13.10 -0.88
N SER A 236 19.16 12.72 0.40
CA SER A 236 19.95 13.42 1.40
C SER A 236 20.91 12.43 2.05
N THR A 237 22.19 12.74 2.16
CA THR A 237 23.20 11.87 2.79
C THR A 237 23.54 12.27 4.22
N ASP A 238 22.81 13.24 4.78
CA ASP A 238 23.04 13.85 6.10
C ASP A 238 21.77 13.92 6.98
N GLY A 239 20.88 12.93 6.82
CA GLY A 239 19.65 12.82 7.59
C GLY A 239 18.65 13.93 7.29
N GLY A 240 18.58 14.39 6.03
CA GLY A 240 17.65 15.42 5.58
C GLY A 240 18.06 16.85 5.90
N SER A 241 19.30 17.09 6.35
CA SER A 241 19.77 18.45 6.60
C SER A 241 20.05 19.21 5.31
N THR A 242 20.58 18.51 4.31
CA THR A 242 20.71 18.99 2.93
C THR A 242 20.30 17.90 1.94
N TRP A 243 19.92 18.30 0.72
CA TRP A 243 19.51 17.40 -0.34
C TRP A 243 20.47 17.52 -1.50
N ASP A 244 21.29 16.47 -1.76
CA ASP A 244 22.30 16.45 -2.83
C ASP A 244 21.72 16.00 -4.17
N ILE A 245 20.57 15.33 -4.18
CA ILE A 245 19.74 15.07 -5.34
C ILE A 245 18.34 15.62 -5.07
N GLN A 246 17.82 16.40 -6.02
CA GLN A 246 16.47 16.93 -6.01
C GLN A 246 15.89 16.88 -7.43
N ASP A 247 14.57 16.70 -7.52
CA ASP A 247 13.82 16.74 -8.79
C ASP A 247 14.37 15.80 -9.87
N MET A 248 15.05 14.72 -9.45
CA MET A 248 15.64 13.80 -10.40
C MET A 248 14.57 12.91 -11.02
N GLN A 249 14.36 13.07 -12.30
CA GLN A 249 13.63 12.10 -13.11
C GLN A 249 14.51 10.87 -13.33
N LEU A 250 14.07 9.73 -12.81
CA LEU A 250 14.84 8.48 -12.90
C LEU A 250 14.91 7.97 -14.34
N PRO A 251 15.94 7.18 -14.70
CA PRO A 251 16.09 6.65 -16.06
C PRO A 251 14.84 5.88 -16.50
N THR A 252 14.41 6.10 -17.73
CA THR A 252 13.21 5.51 -18.36
C THR A 252 11.86 5.97 -17.80
N LEU A 253 11.80 6.83 -16.77
CA LEU A 253 10.56 7.43 -16.26
C LEU A 253 10.28 8.76 -16.95
N ASP A 254 10.23 8.76 -18.25
CA ASP A 254 10.06 9.95 -19.08
C ASP A 254 8.85 9.82 -20.01
N SER A 255 8.52 10.91 -20.69
CA SER A 255 7.38 11.00 -21.60
C SER A 255 7.54 10.17 -22.89
N ALA A 256 8.71 9.57 -23.15
CA ALA A 256 8.85 8.59 -24.22
C ALA A 256 8.23 7.23 -23.84
N HIS A 257 8.24 6.90 -22.55
CA HIS A 257 7.79 5.60 -22.04
C HIS A 257 6.44 5.65 -21.32
N PHE A 258 6.08 6.77 -20.67
CA PHE A 258 4.86 6.91 -19.87
C PHE A 258 4.08 8.18 -20.20
N ASN A 259 2.78 8.17 -19.90
CA ASN A 259 1.94 9.37 -19.93
C ASN A 259 2.05 10.16 -18.62
N GLY A 260 2.22 9.46 -17.50
CA GLY A 260 2.35 10.01 -16.15
C GLY A 260 2.28 8.91 -15.10
N PHE A 261 2.43 9.30 -13.84
CA PHE A 261 2.28 8.45 -12.67
C PHE A 261 1.30 9.11 -11.70
N GLY A 262 0.62 8.32 -10.89
CA GLY A 262 -0.34 8.91 -9.98
C GLY A 262 -0.69 7.99 -8.81
N GLY A 263 -1.50 8.53 -7.93
CA GLY A 263 -2.26 7.77 -6.97
C GLY A 263 -1.52 6.91 -5.96
N ASP A 264 -0.30 7.29 -5.53
CA ASP A 264 0.45 6.48 -4.55
C ASP A 264 0.86 5.07 -5.07
N SER A 265 0.84 4.81 -6.37
CA SER A 265 1.09 3.49 -6.97
C SER A 265 2.57 3.10 -6.96
N TYR A 266 3.30 3.44 -5.90
CA TYR A 266 4.73 3.15 -5.79
C TYR A 266 5.16 2.98 -4.34
N ALA A 267 6.23 2.21 -4.14
CA ALA A 267 6.87 2.00 -2.85
C ALA A 267 8.39 2.12 -2.97
N ILE A 268 9.06 2.35 -1.86
CA ILE A 268 10.52 2.41 -1.78
C ILE A 268 11.02 1.65 -0.55
N ASP A 269 12.12 0.95 -0.69
CA ASP A 269 12.87 0.37 0.42
C ASP A 269 14.36 0.61 0.23
N ALA A 270 15.11 0.69 1.34
CA ALA A 270 16.55 0.89 1.33
C ALA A 270 17.23 0.08 2.43
N LYS A 271 18.35 -0.54 2.09
CA LYS A 271 19.16 -1.33 3.01
C LYS A 271 20.64 -1.19 2.66
N GLY A 272 21.41 -0.54 3.54
CA GLY A 272 22.78 -0.16 3.21
C GLY A 272 22.84 0.70 1.94
N GLU A 273 23.66 0.32 0.98
CA GLU A 273 23.80 1.03 -0.31
C GLU A 273 22.72 0.61 -1.34
N THR A 274 21.94 -0.43 -1.04
CA THR A 274 20.88 -0.91 -1.95
C THR A 274 19.59 -0.13 -1.74
N VAL A 275 19.00 0.36 -2.83
CA VAL A 275 17.71 1.06 -2.85
C VAL A 275 16.86 0.45 -3.94
N VAL A 276 15.61 0.18 -3.65
CA VAL A 276 14.64 -0.34 -4.62
C VAL A 276 13.37 0.52 -4.59
N ILE A 277 12.99 1.00 -5.75
CA ILE A 277 11.71 1.65 -6.01
C ILE A 277 10.86 0.67 -6.81
N ALA A 278 9.65 0.38 -6.37
CA ALA A 278 8.67 -0.40 -7.12
C ALA A 278 7.52 0.50 -7.56
N VAL A 279 7.06 0.30 -8.80
CA VAL A 279 5.93 1.02 -9.38
C VAL A 279 4.87 0.00 -9.79
N PHE A 280 3.63 0.23 -9.37
CA PHE A 280 2.49 -0.65 -9.52
C PHE A 280 1.45 0.04 -10.41
N ASN A 281 1.49 -0.22 -11.70
CA ASN A 281 0.56 0.39 -12.64
C ASN A 281 -0.63 -0.53 -12.94
N ASP A 282 -1.73 0.05 -13.33
CA ASP A 282 -2.92 -0.63 -13.84
C ASP A 282 -2.89 -0.77 -15.37
N TRP A 283 -2.66 0.31 -16.10
CA TRP A 283 -2.67 0.39 -17.57
C TRP A 283 -1.28 0.66 -18.18
N ALA A 284 -0.22 0.25 -17.51
CA ALA A 284 1.15 0.35 -17.96
C ALA A 284 2.04 -0.69 -17.28
N ASP A 285 3.29 -0.80 -17.70
CA ASP A 285 4.27 -1.67 -17.06
C ASP A 285 4.36 -1.46 -15.57
N SER A 286 4.44 -2.56 -14.83
CA SER A 286 4.86 -2.57 -13.43
C SER A 286 6.29 -3.08 -13.31
N PHE A 287 7.13 -2.35 -12.56
CA PHE A 287 8.58 -2.56 -12.59
C PHE A 287 9.25 -2.15 -11.27
N ILE A 288 10.49 -2.56 -11.13
CA ILE A 288 11.40 -2.01 -10.13
C ILE A 288 12.48 -1.15 -10.79
N LEU A 289 12.95 -0.17 -10.05
CA LEU A 289 14.24 0.50 -10.25
C LEU A 289 15.13 0.18 -9.07
N LYS A 290 16.29 -0.41 -9.31
CA LYS A 290 17.25 -0.79 -8.28
C LYS A 290 18.57 -0.04 -8.46
N SER A 291 19.06 0.48 -7.35
CA SER A 291 20.42 1.01 -7.18
C SER A 291 21.18 0.16 -6.17
N THR A 292 22.45 -0.07 -6.39
CA THR A 292 23.39 -0.73 -5.45
C THR A 292 24.52 0.20 -5.00
N ASP A 293 24.39 1.48 -5.30
CA ASP A 293 25.37 2.53 -5.04
C ASP A 293 24.73 3.80 -4.44
N ASN A 294 23.84 3.56 -3.47
CA ASN A 294 23.18 4.61 -2.69
C ASN A 294 22.39 5.59 -3.56
N GLY A 295 21.69 5.10 -4.60
CA GLY A 295 20.84 5.91 -5.47
C GLY A 295 21.58 6.71 -6.54
N SER A 296 22.84 6.37 -6.86
CA SER A 296 23.62 7.08 -7.86
C SER A 296 23.41 6.55 -9.29
N ASN A 297 23.25 5.24 -9.43
CA ASN A 297 22.93 4.59 -10.71
C ASN A 297 21.75 3.63 -10.52
N TRP A 298 20.92 3.47 -11.55
CA TRP A 298 19.67 2.72 -11.49
C TRP A 298 19.53 1.76 -12.66
N THR A 299 18.99 0.59 -12.37
CA THR A 299 18.61 -0.43 -13.35
C THR A 299 17.13 -0.75 -13.21
N ARG A 300 16.40 -0.74 -14.33
CA ARG A 300 14.98 -1.11 -14.39
C ARG A 300 14.83 -2.61 -14.66
N THR A 301 13.88 -3.25 -13.97
CA THR A 301 13.40 -4.61 -14.26
C THR A 301 11.88 -4.59 -14.24
N THR A 302 11.24 -4.90 -15.36
CA THR A 302 9.79 -5.00 -15.49
C THR A 302 9.35 -6.38 -14.98
N PHE A 303 8.35 -6.43 -14.11
CA PHE A 303 7.78 -7.68 -13.59
C PHE A 303 6.36 -7.96 -14.08
N ILE A 304 5.69 -6.96 -14.65
CA ILE A 304 4.51 -7.09 -15.50
C ILE A 304 4.75 -6.20 -16.72
N ASP A 305 4.91 -6.83 -17.87
CA ASP A 305 5.05 -6.16 -19.17
C ASP A 305 3.64 -5.93 -19.74
N PHE A 306 3.17 -4.69 -19.69
CA PHE A 306 1.83 -4.35 -20.16
C PHE A 306 1.80 -4.40 -21.69
N PRO A 307 0.77 -5.00 -22.31
CA PRO A 307 0.81 -5.31 -23.74
C PRO A 307 0.86 -4.10 -24.68
N VAL A 308 0.59 -2.89 -24.18
CA VAL A 308 0.60 -1.66 -24.98
C VAL A 308 1.30 -0.54 -24.23
N ASP A 309 2.39 -0.03 -24.79
CA ASP A 309 3.07 1.15 -24.26
C ASP A 309 2.17 2.38 -24.30
N LYS A 310 2.17 3.15 -23.20
CA LYS A 310 1.45 4.43 -23.11
C LYS A 310 -0.02 4.31 -23.47
N TYR A 311 -0.68 3.26 -22.97
CA TYR A 311 -2.10 3.07 -23.19
C TYR A 311 -2.90 4.33 -22.83
N THR A 312 -3.92 4.62 -23.58
CA THR A 312 -4.85 5.74 -23.33
C THR A 312 -6.27 5.16 -23.32
N VAL A 313 -7.05 5.49 -22.31
CA VAL A 313 -8.48 5.13 -22.23
C VAL A 313 -9.20 5.53 -23.53
N ASP A 314 -10.18 4.78 -23.95
CA ASP A 314 -10.89 4.83 -25.24
C ASP A 314 -10.04 4.42 -26.47
N SER A 315 -8.85 3.83 -26.24
CA SER A 315 -8.08 3.24 -27.35
C SER A 315 -8.54 1.83 -27.68
N GLY A 316 -9.07 1.10 -26.71
CA GLY A 316 -9.44 -0.31 -26.80
C GLY A 316 -8.22 -1.23 -26.90
N LEU A 317 -8.33 -2.43 -26.34
CA LEU A 317 -7.33 -3.49 -26.51
C LEU A 317 -7.95 -4.60 -27.34
N ASP A 318 -7.44 -4.84 -28.55
CA ASP A 318 -7.75 -5.99 -29.41
C ASP A 318 -6.41 -6.57 -29.84
N LEU A 319 -5.80 -7.34 -28.95
CA LEU A 319 -4.42 -7.80 -29.08
C LEU A 319 -4.29 -8.99 -30.05
N ASP A 320 -5.36 -9.75 -30.22
CA ASP A 320 -5.41 -10.90 -31.12
C ASP A 320 -6.08 -10.60 -32.48
N GLY A 321 -6.66 -9.42 -32.64
CA GLY A 321 -7.27 -8.97 -33.90
C GLY A 321 -8.62 -9.63 -34.22
N THR A 322 -9.34 -10.11 -33.21
CA THR A 322 -10.65 -10.75 -33.37
C THR A 322 -11.78 -9.75 -33.58
N GLY A 323 -11.56 -8.48 -33.17
CA GLY A 323 -12.55 -7.42 -33.17
C GLY A 323 -13.40 -7.39 -31.89
N THR A 324 -13.04 -8.21 -30.90
CA THR A 324 -13.52 -8.15 -29.51
C THR A 324 -12.42 -7.52 -28.66
N PHE A 325 -12.78 -6.68 -27.69
CA PHE A 325 -11.78 -6.09 -26.81
C PHE A 325 -11.33 -7.06 -25.72
N ASP A 326 -10.04 -7.05 -25.46
CA ASP A 326 -9.38 -7.96 -24.52
C ASP A 326 -9.41 -7.44 -23.09
N MET A 327 -9.67 -8.33 -22.15
CA MET A 327 -9.49 -8.12 -20.72
C MET A 327 -8.02 -8.38 -20.35
N VAL A 328 -7.45 -7.55 -19.49
CA VAL A 328 -6.07 -7.71 -19.00
C VAL A 328 -6.02 -7.82 -17.49
N TYR A 329 -5.10 -8.62 -16.97
CA TYR A 329 -4.70 -8.60 -15.58
C TYR A 329 -3.53 -7.64 -15.40
N SER A 330 -3.60 -6.83 -14.34
CA SER A 330 -2.53 -5.95 -13.89
C SER A 330 -2.60 -5.76 -12.38
N THR A 331 -1.86 -4.82 -11.81
CA THR A 331 -1.95 -4.53 -10.39
C THR A 331 -3.20 -3.70 -10.05
N ASP A 332 -3.62 -3.73 -8.79
CA ASP A 332 -4.66 -2.84 -8.28
C ASP A 332 -4.11 -1.51 -7.72
N ASN A 333 -2.85 -1.20 -7.99
CA ASN A 333 -2.05 -0.06 -7.52
C ASN A 333 -1.62 -0.13 -6.04
N TYR A 334 -2.08 -1.11 -5.26
CA TYR A 334 -1.56 -1.39 -3.92
C TYR A 334 -0.38 -2.35 -4.00
N GLY A 335 0.72 -1.96 -3.41
CA GLY A 335 1.90 -2.82 -3.38
C GLY A 335 2.92 -2.41 -2.34
N THR A 336 3.89 -3.28 -2.10
CA THR A 336 5.03 -3.01 -1.23
C THR A 336 6.29 -3.67 -1.77
N VAL A 337 7.43 -3.13 -1.37
CA VAL A 337 8.76 -3.67 -1.66
C VAL A 337 9.51 -3.97 -0.38
N LEU A 338 10.23 -5.08 -0.37
CA LEU A 338 11.10 -5.51 0.72
C LEU A 338 12.46 -5.92 0.15
N ILE A 339 13.55 -5.44 0.76
CA ILE A 339 14.92 -5.87 0.45
C ILE A 339 15.34 -6.94 1.47
N ASP A 340 15.68 -8.13 1.01
CA ASP A 340 16.12 -9.22 1.88
C ASP A 340 17.55 -9.04 2.41
N ASN A 341 18.03 -10.00 3.20
CA ASN A 341 19.36 -9.99 3.78
C ASN A 341 20.50 -10.23 2.76
N ASN A 342 20.16 -10.51 1.50
CA ASN A 342 21.08 -10.68 0.38
C ASN A 342 20.91 -9.58 -0.68
N ASP A 343 20.33 -8.45 -0.29
CA ASP A 343 20.06 -7.30 -1.17
C ASP A 343 19.10 -7.60 -2.34
N LYS A 344 18.30 -8.68 -2.24
CA LYS A 344 17.32 -9.06 -3.25
C LYS A 344 15.99 -8.39 -3.00
N ALA A 345 15.37 -7.87 -4.05
CA ALA A 345 14.04 -7.29 -4.00
C ALA A 345 12.95 -8.37 -4.03
N HIS A 346 11.94 -8.18 -3.18
CA HIS A 346 10.69 -8.91 -3.13
C HIS A 346 9.54 -7.92 -3.30
N ILE A 347 8.62 -8.21 -4.19
CA ILE A 347 7.48 -7.36 -4.56
C ILE A 347 6.20 -8.10 -4.25
N PHE A 348 5.25 -7.38 -3.65
CA PHE A 348 3.91 -7.86 -3.32
C PHE A 348 2.90 -6.83 -3.79
N THR A 349 1.83 -7.26 -4.48
CA THR A 349 0.79 -6.36 -5.00
C THR A 349 -0.53 -7.09 -5.14
N GLY A 350 -1.63 -6.35 -5.08
CA GLY A 350 -2.95 -6.89 -5.42
C GLY A 350 -3.09 -7.11 -6.93
N ASN A 351 -3.98 -8.02 -7.30
CA ASN A 351 -4.27 -8.40 -8.69
C ASN A 351 -5.61 -7.83 -9.12
N MET A 352 -5.70 -7.22 -10.30
CA MET A 352 -6.93 -6.63 -10.81
C MET A 352 -7.12 -6.95 -12.29
N ARG A 353 -8.37 -7.15 -12.72
CA ARG A 353 -8.75 -7.25 -14.13
C ARG A 353 -9.26 -5.90 -14.62
N TYR A 354 -8.95 -5.57 -15.86
CA TYR A 354 -9.34 -4.35 -16.53
C TYR A 354 -9.86 -4.64 -17.94
N LEU A 355 -10.83 -3.85 -18.38
CA LEU A 355 -11.40 -3.91 -19.74
C LEU A 355 -11.73 -2.48 -20.18
N ASP A 356 -11.42 -2.16 -21.44
CA ASP A 356 -11.81 -0.91 -22.09
C ASP A 356 -12.54 -1.25 -23.38
N ASP A 357 -13.86 -1.38 -23.29
CA ASP A 357 -14.75 -1.88 -24.35
C ASP A 357 -15.78 -0.85 -24.86
N ASP A 358 -15.90 0.31 -24.21
CA ASP A 358 -16.66 1.47 -24.72
C ASP A 358 -15.73 2.63 -25.04
N LEU A 359 -15.36 2.77 -26.31
CA LEU A 359 -14.38 3.78 -26.78
C LEU A 359 -14.91 5.22 -26.82
N ALA A 360 -16.00 5.52 -26.14
CA ALA A 360 -16.66 6.82 -26.22
C ALA A 360 -17.10 7.40 -24.85
N ASP A 361 -16.84 6.69 -23.77
CA ASP A 361 -17.29 7.08 -22.44
C ASP A 361 -16.20 7.79 -21.57
N GLY A 362 -14.94 7.75 -22.01
CA GLY A 362 -13.80 8.32 -21.29
C GLY A 362 -13.39 7.52 -20.05
N GLN A 363 -13.83 6.27 -19.93
CA GLN A 363 -13.66 5.44 -18.74
C GLN A 363 -13.22 4.03 -19.12
N SER A 364 -12.76 3.28 -18.14
CA SER A 364 -12.48 1.86 -18.27
C SER A 364 -13.20 1.06 -17.19
N SER A 365 -13.43 -0.22 -17.45
CA SER A 365 -13.98 -1.16 -16.49
C SER A 365 -12.88 -1.80 -15.66
N TRP A 366 -13.11 -1.94 -14.36
CA TRP A 366 -12.27 -2.70 -13.45
C TRP A 366 -13.12 -3.67 -12.62
N PHE A 367 -12.51 -4.78 -12.18
CA PHE A 367 -13.22 -5.90 -11.58
C PHE A 367 -12.73 -6.14 -10.13
N PRO A 368 -13.35 -5.49 -9.14
CA PRO A 368 -12.89 -5.51 -7.74
C PRO A 368 -12.94 -6.89 -7.09
N LEU A 369 -13.74 -7.81 -7.64
CA LEU A 369 -13.81 -9.19 -7.18
C LEU A 369 -12.76 -10.11 -7.84
N THR A 370 -11.71 -9.53 -8.42
CA THR A 370 -10.49 -10.24 -8.79
C THR A 370 -9.72 -10.60 -7.53
N ASN A 371 -9.25 -11.84 -7.45
CA ASN A 371 -8.55 -12.36 -6.27
C ASN A 371 -7.09 -12.65 -6.59
N GLY A 372 -6.27 -12.64 -5.56
CA GLY A 372 -4.88 -13.04 -5.60
C GLY A 372 -3.91 -11.94 -5.19
N LEU A 373 -3.15 -12.21 -4.13
CA LEU A 373 -1.97 -11.43 -3.79
C LEU A 373 -0.81 -11.92 -4.67
N LEU A 374 -0.34 -11.04 -5.56
CA LEU A 374 0.77 -11.32 -6.47
C LEU A 374 2.11 -11.16 -5.76
N TYR A 375 3.05 -12.00 -6.14
CA TYR A 375 4.42 -11.98 -5.68
C TYR A 375 5.41 -12.11 -6.84
N TRP A 376 6.47 -11.31 -6.77
CA TRP A 376 7.62 -11.40 -7.63
C TRP A 376 8.91 -11.16 -6.82
N ASN A 377 10.00 -11.78 -7.22
CA ASN A 377 11.34 -11.46 -6.75
C ASN A 377 12.35 -11.53 -7.89
N GLU A 378 13.53 -10.93 -7.71
CA GLU A 378 14.54 -10.82 -8.77
C GLU A 378 15.01 -12.15 -9.37
N ASN A 379 14.86 -13.29 -8.67
CA ASN A 379 15.21 -14.60 -9.22
C ASN A 379 14.22 -15.08 -10.31
N MET A 380 13.03 -14.52 -10.34
CA MET A 380 12.04 -14.82 -11.38
C MET A 380 12.40 -14.16 -12.71
N GLY A 381 13.27 -13.12 -12.68
CA GLY A 381 13.69 -12.38 -13.85
C GLY A 381 12.67 -11.35 -14.33
N ALA A 382 12.98 -10.70 -15.43
CA ALA A 382 12.09 -9.75 -16.08
C ALA A 382 10.97 -10.49 -16.81
N ASP A 383 9.77 -9.93 -16.80
CA ASP A 383 8.72 -10.30 -17.72
C ASP A 383 9.10 -9.79 -19.12
N THR A 384 9.23 -10.70 -20.06
CA THR A 384 9.70 -10.39 -21.42
C THR A 384 8.80 -11.00 -22.50
N THR A 385 7.73 -11.64 -22.06
CA THR A 385 6.82 -12.33 -22.95
C THR A 385 5.44 -11.69 -22.81
N LEU A 386 4.97 -11.09 -23.90
CA LEU A 386 3.56 -10.77 -23.98
C LEU A 386 2.77 -12.08 -23.75
N PRO A 387 1.80 -12.09 -22.85
CA PRO A 387 1.00 -13.25 -22.59
C PRO A 387 0.39 -13.73 -23.91
N THR A 388 0.43 -15.04 -24.16
CA THR A 388 -0.36 -15.61 -25.24
C THR A 388 -1.79 -15.74 -24.74
N PRO A 389 -2.80 -15.30 -25.50
CA PRO A 389 -4.18 -15.51 -25.12
C PRO A 389 -4.43 -17.01 -24.97
N GLN A 390 -4.80 -17.46 -23.78
CA GLN A 390 -5.06 -18.88 -23.54
C GLN A 390 -6.55 -19.24 -23.70
N ASP A 391 -7.40 -18.27 -23.48
CA ASP A 391 -8.80 -18.30 -23.88
C ASP A 391 -9.07 -16.95 -24.52
N SER A 392 -9.82 -16.92 -25.61
CA SER A 392 -10.16 -15.71 -26.32
C SER A 392 -10.43 -14.57 -25.35
N ASP A 393 -9.72 -13.47 -25.51
CA ASP A 393 -10.00 -12.17 -24.90
C ASP A 393 -9.53 -11.99 -23.42
N LEU A 394 -8.57 -12.82 -22.91
CA LEU A 394 -8.01 -12.64 -21.55
C LEU A 394 -6.48 -12.73 -21.53
N TRP A 395 -5.82 -11.65 -21.07
CA TRP A 395 -4.38 -11.50 -21.05
C TRP A 395 -3.84 -11.35 -19.63
N TYR A 396 -2.77 -12.05 -19.28
CA TYR A 396 -2.11 -11.96 -17.97
C TYR A 396 -0.61 -12.27 -18.09
N SER A 397 0.19 -11.67 -17.22
CA SER A 397 1.60 -12.03 -17.06
C SER A 397 1.73 -13.34 -16.28
N GLU A 398 2.62 -14.23 -16.73
CA GLU A 398 2.95 -15.47 -16.01
C GLU A 398 4.12 -15.26 -15.02
N THR A 399 4.79 -14.11 -15.04
CA THR A 399 5.98 -13.85 -14.25
C THR A 399 5.68 -13.64 -12.75
N PRO A 400 4.72 -12.80 -12.33
CA PRO A 400 4.25 -12.81 -10.96
C PRO A 400 3.36 -14.03 -10.68
N ILE A 401 3.44 -14.56 -9.46
CA ILE A 401 2.65 -15.70 -9.01
C ILE A 401 1.70 -15.29 -7.90
N VAL A 402 0.57 -15.96 -7.77
CA VAL A 402 -0.36 -15.79 -6.65
C VAL A 402 0.15 -16.58 -5.45
N ILE A 403 0.34 -15.90 -4.32
CA ILE A 403 0.85 -16.49 -3.07
C ILE A 403 -0.19 -16.54 -1.95
N ALA A 404 -1.27 -15.79 -2.07
CA ALA A 404 -2.41 -15.81 -1.15
C ALA A 404 -3.67 -15.35 -1.85
N GLN A 405 -4.83 -15.69 -1.28
CA GLN A 405 -6.15 -15.33 -1.77
C GLN A 405 -7.08 -15.00 -0.61
N ALA A 406 -8.10 -14.18 -0.84
CA ALA A 406 -9.30 -14.15 -0.02
C ALA A 406 -9.95 -15.54 -0.09
N ARG A 407 -10.42 -16.04 1.04
CA ARG A 407 -10.79 -17.44 1.19
C ARG A 407 -12.25 -17.65 0.80
N ASP A 408 -12.48 -18.67 -0.02
CA ASP A 408 -13.79 -19.29 -0.22
C ASP A 408 -14.14 -20.11 1.04
N LEU A 409 -14.96 -19.56 1.92
CA LEU A 409 -15.30 -20.16 3.21
C LEU A 409 -16.45 -21.16 3.10
N ASN A 410 -17.33 -20.98 2.14
CA ASN A 410 -18.49 -21.85 1.90
C ASN A 410 -18.20 -22.99 0.92
N CYS A 411 -17.04 -22.96 0.23
CA CYS A 411 -16.58 -23.98 -0.74
C CYS A 411 -17.48 -24.10 -1.98
N ASP A 412 -18.00 -22.99 -2.49
CA ASP A 412 -18.79 -22.95 -3.71
C ASP A 412 -18.00 -22.62 -4.98
N ASN A 413 -16.68 -22.41 -4.83
CA ASN A 413 -15.70 -21.99 -5.85
C ASN A 413 -15.86 -20.53 -6.30
N GLN A 414 -16.43 -19.68 -5.45
CA GLN A 414 -16.43 -18.24 -5.60
C GLN A 414 -16.09 -17.62 -4.25
N VAL A 415 -15.51 -16.43 -4.24
CA VAL A 415 -15.46 -15.59 -3.06
C VAL A 415 -16.63 -14.64 -3.17
N ALA A 416 -17.75 -15.02 -2.59
CA ALA A 416 -18.96 -14.24 -2.64
C ALA A 416 -18.96 -13.13 -1.61
N GLY A 417 -19.55 -12.02 -1.98
CA GLY A 417 -19.95 -10.98 -1.11
C GLY A 417 -21.43 -10.70 -1.28
N TYR A 418 -21.93 -9.66 -0.65
CA TYR A 418 -23.29 -9.20 -0.80
C TYR A 418 -23.56 -8.82 -2.26
N ASP A 419 -24.40 -9.60 -2.97
CA ASP A 419 -24.55 -9.53 -4.44
C ASP A 419 -25.63 -8.55 -4.91
N SER A 420 -26.16 -7.70 -4.08
CA SER A 420 -27.12 -6.73 -4.57
C SER A 420 -26.42 -5.41 -4.92
N THR A 421 -26.28 -5.10 -6.14
CA THR A 421 -26.07 -3.74 -6.70
C THR A 421 -24.88 -2.90 -6.20
N GLY A 422 -24.11 -3.28 -5.18
CA GLY A 422 -23.06 -2.43 -4.60
C GLY A 422 -21.95 -3.13 -3.86
N GLY A 423 -22.08 -4.19 -3.27
CA GLY A 423 -21.27 -5.05 -2.38
C GLY A 423 -19.78 -4.84 -2.12
N TYR A 424 -19.13 -3.84 -2.69
CA TYR A 424 -17.70 -3.55 -2.53
C TYR A 424 -17.46 -2.10 -2.14
N ALA A 425 -16.56 -1.92 -1.21
CA ALA A 425 -16.12 -0.61 -0.77
C ALA A 425 -15.15 0.04 -1.77
N LEU A 426 -15.22 1.36 -1.91
CA LEU A 426 -14.47 2.13 -2.93
C LEU A 426 -12.99 2.34 -2.56
N TYR A 427 -12.31 1.28 -2.11
CA TYR A 427 -10.86 1.29 -1.97
C TYR A 427 -10.15 1.25 -3.33
N TYR A 428 -10.81 0.82 -4.40
CA TYR A 428 -10.22 0.45 -5.69
C TYR A 428 -9.20 -0.68 -5.58
N ALA A 429 -9.36 -1.52 -4.57
CA ALA A 429 -8.54 -2.68 -4.26
C ALA A 429 -9.23 -3.98 -4.68
N SER A 430 -8.44 -4.98 -5.00
CA SER A 430 -8.91 -6.34 -5.27
C SER A 430 -9.32 -7.08 -3.99
N LEU A 431 -9.80 -8.32 -4.12
CA LEU A 431 -10.20 -9.14 -2.96
C LEU A 431 -9.06 -9.37 -1.94
N SER A 432 -7.80 -9.41 -2.41
CA SER A 432 -6.59 -9.57 -1.59
C SER A 432 -5.58 -8.50 -1.94
N SER A 433 -5.46 -7.45 -1.11
CA SER A 433 -4.76 -6.22 -1.45
C SER A 433 -4.09 -5.57 -0.24
N MET A 434 -3.56 -4.37 -0.40
CA MET A 434 -2.92 -3.55 0.65
C MET A 434 -1.79 -4.30 1.38
N PRO A 435 -0.83 -4.90 0.67
CA PRO A 435 0.23 -5.66 1.31
C PRO A 435 1.20 -4.78 2.11
N SER A 436 1.71 -5.34 3.22
CA SER A 436 2.86 -4.84 3.95
C SER A 436 3.77 -6.01 4.30
N ALA A 437 5.09 -5.84 4.14
CA ALA A 437 6.05 -6.93 4.29
C ALA A 437 7.13 -6.63 5.32
N ALA A 438 7.58 -7.67 6.01
CA ALA A 438 8.65 -7.60 7.01
C ALA A 438 9.53 -8.85 6.96
N ILE A 439 10.76 -8.75 7.46
CA ILE A 439 11.75 -9.83 7.41
C ILE A 439 12.45 -10.01 8.75
N THR A 440 12.76 -11.26 9.08
CA THR A 440 13.61 -11.58 10.23
C THR A 440 15.10 -11.53 9.86
N SER A 441 15.95 -11.51 10.87
CA SER A 441 17.39 -11.63 10.66
C SER A 441 17.81 -12.98 10.06
N SER A 442 16.99 -14.03 10.19
CA SER A 442 17.17 -15.33 9.53
C SER A 442 16.77 -15.35 8.05
N GLY A 443 16.02 -14.33 7.61
CA GLY A 443 15.53 -14.24 6.23
C GLY A 443 14.11 -14.77 6.03
N ASP A 444 13.38 -15.05 7.13
CA ASP A 444 11.97 -15.41 7.05
C ASP A 444 11.14 -14.17 6.70
N ILE A 445 10.29 -14.29 5.71
CA ILE A 445 9.47 -13.18 5.21
C ILE A 445 8.04 -13.34 5.71
N TYR A 446 7.47 -12.27 6.21
CA TYR A 446 6.07 -12.17 6.61
C TYR A 446 5.38 -11.08 5.79
N VAL A 447 4.16 -11.36 5.36
CA VAL A 447 3.36 -10.41 4.57
C VAL A 447 1.96 -10.34 5.16
N THR A 448 1.52 -9.15 5.53
CA THR A 448 0.11 -8.87 5.82
C THR A 448 -0.57 -8.34 4.57
N PHE A 449 -1.85 -8.59 4.45
CA PHE A 449 -2.70 -8.03 3.40
C PHE A 449 -4.14 -7.96 3.90
N SER A 450 -4.90 -7.00 3.39
CA SER A 450 -6.34 -6.91 3.66
C SER A 450 -7.11 -7.73 2.64
N ALA A 451 -8.00 -8.59 3.11
CA ALA A 451 -8.81 -9.45 2.25
C ALA A 451 -10.29 -9.40 2.64
N TYR A 452 -11.17 -9.52 1.65
CA TYR A 452 -12.58 -9.75 1.89
C TYR A 452 -12.76 -11.01 2.75
N THR A 453 -13.66 -10.92 3.71
CA THR A 453 -14.10 -12.07 4.51
C THR A 453 -15.46 -12.49 4.01
N GLU A 454 -15.51 -13.59 3.30
CA GLU A 454 -16.72 -14.09 2.67
C GLU A 454 -17.86 -14.24 3.66
N ASP A 455 -19.08 -13.88 3.24
CA ASP A 455 -20.31 -13.92 4.04
C ASP A 455 -20.30 -13.03 5.29
N VAL A 456 -19.36 -12.07 5.36
CA VAL A 456 -19.28 -11.11 6.44
C VAL A 456 -19.53 -9.72 5.90
N ASP A 457 -20.76 -9.24 6.04
CA ASP A 457 -21.23 -7.98 5.46
C ASP A 457 -22.16 -7.21 6.41
N ASN A 458 -22.39 -5.94 6.10
CA ASN A 458 -23.38 -5.09 6.79
C ASN A 458 -24.72 -5.03 6.03
N SER A 459 -24.99 -5.94 5.11
CA SER A 459 -26.09 -6.00 4.15
C SER A 459 -25.99 -5.01 2.99
N ILE A 460 -24.86 -4.31 2.86
CA ILE A 460 -24.54 -3.37 1.77
C ILE A 460 -23.18 -3.70 1.19
N GLN A 461 -22.16 -3.84 2.05
CA GLN A 461 -20.75 -4.08 1.67
C GLN A 461 -20.12 -5.17 2.54
N VAL A 462 -19.10 -5.82 2.01
CA VAL A 462 -18.34 -6.89 2.66
C VAL A 462 -17.16 -6.31 3.42
N PHE A 463 -16.93 -6.80 4.63
CA PHE A 463 -15.81 -6.41 5.48
C PHE A 463 -14.48 -7.02 5.03
N ARG A 464 -13.40 -6.28 5.23
CA ARG A 464 -12.02 -6.75 5.06
C ARG A 464 -11.37 -7.00 6.41
N HIS A 465 -10.60 -8.10 6.48
CA HIS A 465 -9.74 -8.39 7.61
C HIS A 465 -8.28 -8.38 7.19
N VAL A 466 -7.40 -8.09 8.14
CA VAL A 466 -5.96 -8.23 7.93
C VAL A 466 -5.59 -9.71 8.09
N ASN A 467 -5.03 -10.26 7.03
CA ASN A 467 -4.49 -11.61 6.99
C ASN A 467 -2.97 -11.56 6.98
N ILE A 468 -2.32 -12.64 7.43
CA ILE A 468 -0.87 -12.80 7.39
C ILE A 468 -0.48 -14.13 6.78
N ILE A 469 0.58 -14.10 5.96
CA ILE A 469 1.28 -15.27 5.43
C ILE A 469 2.77 -15.17 5.73
N ARG A 470 3.47 -16.29 5.65
CA ARG A 470 4.92 -16.34 5.83
C ARG A 470 5.62 -17.26 4.83
N SER A 471 6.87 -16.94 4.54
CA SER A 471 7.82 -17.81 3.85
C SER A 471 9.05 -18.01 4.72
N LEU A 472 9.49 -19.25 4.90
CA LEU A 472 10.68 -19.63 5.66
C LEU A 472 11.86 -20.00 4.76
N ASP A 473 11.73 -19.81 3.46
CA ASP A 473 12.69 -20.25 2.43
C ASP A 473 12.97 -19.15 1.40
N GLY A 474 12.82 -17.87 1.82
CA GLY A 474 13.14 -16.71 1.00
C GLY A 474 12.18 -16.49 -0.17
N GLY A 475 10.91 -16.83 0.01
CA GLY A 475 9.83 -16.62 -0.96
C GLY A 475 9.60 -17.79 -1.92
N ALA A 476 10.23 -18.95 -1.69
CA ALA A 476 10.02 -20.12 -2.55
C ALA A 476 8.70 -20.84 -2.26
N THR A 477 8.28 -20.87 -0.97
CA THR A 477 6.96 -21.38 -0.57
C THR A 477 6.31 -20.48 0.48
N TRP A 478 4.98 -20.51 0.56
CA TRP A 478 4.19 -19.65 1.44
C TRP A 478 3.20 -20.47 2.27
N SER A 479 2.91 -20.00 3.48
CA SER A 479 1.88 -20.58 4.34
C SER A 479 0.48 -20.21 3.87
N GLU A 480 -0.52 -20.96 4.32
CA GLU A 480 -1.91 -20.52 4.23
C GLU A 480 -2.12 -19.18 4.98
N PRO A 481 -3.05 -18.34 4.51
CA PRO A 481 -3.44 -17.12 5.21
C PRO A 481 -4.04 -17.40 6.59
N ILE A 482 -3.65 -16.56 7.55
CA ILE A 482 -4.23 -16.54 8.90
C ILE A 482 -4.85 -15.16 9.08
N ASP A 483 -6.14 -15.12 9.37
CA ASP A 483 -6.83 -13.91 9.79
C ASP A 483 -6.35 -13.50 11.19
N ILE A 484 -5.73 -12.32 11.30
CA ILE A 484 -5.18 -11.79 12.55
C ILE A 484 -6.06 -10.71 13.18
N THR A 485 -7.15 -10.33 12.51
CA THR A 485 -8.17 -9.41 13.01
C THR A 485 -9.57 -10.03 12.94
N PRO A 486 -9.74 -11.30 13.37
CA PRO A 486 -11.04 -11.96 13.28
C PRO A 486 -12.03 -11.20 14.14
N HIS A 487 -13.19 -10.90 13.59
CA HIS A 487 -14.22 -10.31 14.43
C HIS A 487 -14.87 -11.34 15.34
N ASP A 488 -15.27 -10.87 16.47
CA ASP A 488 -16.07 -11.60 17.41
C ASP A 488 -17.55 -11.44 17.03
N ILE A 489 -18.24 -12.55 16.87
CA ILE A 489 -19.68 -12.57 16.61
C ILE A 489 -20.51 -11.79 17.63
N TRP A 490 -19.92 -11.46 18.78
CA TRP A 490 -20.55 -10.72 19.87
C TRP A 490 -20.29 -9.20 19.84
N ASN A 491 -19.24 -8.76 19.14
CA ASN A 491 -18.79 -7.36 19.12
C ASN A 491 -19.12 -6.61 17.82
N GLY A 492 -19.85 -7.25 16.91
CA GLY A 492 -20.12 -6.70 15.59
C GLY A 492 -18.98 -6.92 14.60
N GLN A 493 -19.26 -6.57 13.40
CA GLN A 493 -18.33 -6.67 12.28
C GLN A 493 -17.40 -5.47 12.30
N GLN A 494 -16.17 -5.63 11.83
CA GLN A 494 -15.16 -4.60 11.84
C GLN A 494 -14.37 -4.63 10.54
N GLU A 495 -14.25 -3.47 9.89
CA GLU A 495 -13.39 -3.26 8.75
C GLU A 495 -11.95 -3.06 9.22
N CYS A 496 -11.00 -3.84 8.69
CA CYS A 496 -9.60 -3.79 9.09
C CYS A 496 -8.72 -3.63 7.84
N VAL A 497 -8.20 -2.41 7.64
CA VAL A 497 -7.51 -2.03 6.40
C VAL A 497 -6.23 -1.24 6.65
N PHE A 498 -5.47 -1.01 5.59
CA PHE A 498 -4.25 -0.21 5.59
C PHE A 498 -3.22 -0.67 6.63
N ALA A 499 -3.00 -1.98 6.76
CA ALA A 499 -1.98 -2.50 7.66
C ALA A 499 -0.57 -2.05 7.23
N SER A 500 0.25 -1.63 8.21
CA SER A 500 1.66 -1.32 8.02
C SER A 500 2.47 -2.04 9.09
N MET A 501 3.42 -2.90 8.69
CA MET A 501 4.31 -3.62 9.59
C MET A 501 5.64 -2.88 9.77
N ALA A 502 6.22 -2.97 10.95
CA ALA A 502 7.63 -2.65 11.12
C ALA A 502 8.47 -3.67 10.32
N LYS A 503 9.28 -3.18 9.37
CA LYS A 503 9.99 -4.03 8.38
C LYS A 503 10.97 -5.03 8.99
N ASP A 504 11.60 -4.69 10.12
CA ASP A 504 12.56 -5.55 10.82
C ASP A 504 11.89 -6.30 11.96
N ILE A 505 11.74 -7.61 11.81
CA ILE A 505 11.22 -8.48 12.85
C ILE A 505 12.36 -8.93 13.76
N ASN A 506 12.26 -8.58 15.04
CA ASN A 506 13.20 -8.98 16.08
C ASN A 506 12.42 -9.55 17.28
N ASP A 507 13.09 -10.39 18.07
CA ASP A 507 12.51 -11.02 19.28
C ASP A 507 11.25 -11.86 18.99
N ASP A 508 11.15 -12.44 17.78
CA ASP A 508 10.02 -13.24 17.30
C ASP A 508 8.65 -12.53 17.36
N LYS A 509 8.67 -11.20 17.29
CA LYS A 509 7.48 -10.36 17.35
C LYS A 509 7.24 -9.62 16.06
N ILE A 510 6.04 -9.79 15.52
CA ILE A 510 5.51 -9.00 14.42
C ILE A 510 4.75 -7.83 15.03
N GLN A 511 5.10 -6.62 14.61
CA GLN A 511 4.55 -5.38 15.12
C GLN A 511 3.95 -4.58 13.97
N LEU A 512 2.67 -4.26 14.05
CA LEU A 512 1.96 -3.54 13.01
C LEU A 512 0.95 -2.56 13.57
N ILE A 513 0.56 -1.59 12.73
CA ILE A 513 -0.62 -0.77 12.94
C ILE A 513 -1.58 -0.94 11.76
N TYR A 514 -2.87 -0.81 12.02
CA TYR A 514 -3.91 -0.81 11.01
C TYR A 514 -5.06 0.13 11.39
N GLN A 515 -5.89 0.47 10.43
CA GLN A 515 -7.13 1.19 10.64
C GLN A 515 -8.26 0.20 10.84
N LYS A 516 -9.09 0.48 11.85
CA LYS A 516 -10.24 -0.32 12.21
C LYS A 516 -11.47 0.58 12.23
N ASP A 517 -12.50 0.14 11.54
CA ASP A 517 -13.77 0.82 11.41
C ASP A 517 -14.93 -0.11 11.72
N PHE A 518 -16.13 0.44 11.89
CA PHE A 518 -17.36 -0.33 12.12
C PHE A 518 -18.20 -0.50 10.86
N GLU A 519 -17.84 0.22 9.79
CA GLU A 519 -18.48 0.14 8.48
C GLU A 519 -17.40 -0.04 7.41
N PRO A 520 -17.62 -0.85 6.34
CA PRO A 520 -16.73 -0.92 5.20
C PRO A 520 -16.81 0.36 4.37
N GLY A 521 -15.71 0.75 3.76
CA GLY A 521 -15.72 1.86 2.81
C GLY A 521 -14.90 3.06 3.24
N LEU A 522 -15.10 4.16 2.53
CA LEU A 522 -14.39 5.42 2.72
C LEU A 522 -15.35 6.60 2.54
N ALA A 523 -15.71 7.25 3.62
CA ALA A 523 -16.52 8.46 3.60
C ALA A 523 -15.92 9.53 2.67
N VAL A 524 -14.58 9.69 2.66
CA VAL A 524 -13.90 10.66 1.79
C VAL A 524 -14.10 10.40 0.30
N ARG A 525 -14.43 9.17 -0.11
CA ARG A 525 -14.74 8.81 -1.50
C ARG A 525 -16.24 8.77 -1.81
N GLY A 526 -17.08 9.14 -0.84
CA GLY A 526 -18.53 9.14 -1.00
C GLY A 526 -19.13 7.72 -1.03
N ASP A 527 -18.50 6.79 -0.36
CA ASP A 527 -18.97 5.43 -0.15
C ASP A 527 -20.18 5.40 0.81
N GLU A 528 -20.74 4.24 1.07
CA GLU A 528 -21.85 4.06 2.04
C GLU A 528 -21.43 4.36 3.49
N ASP A 529 -20.12 4.44 3.74
CA ASP A 529 -19.54 4.82 5.01
C ASP A 529 -19.82 6.29 5.36
N LEU A 530 -20.01 6.57 6.64
CA LEU A 530 -20.25 7.92 7.17
C LEU A 530 -18.96 8.48 7.78
N ILE A 531 -18.86 9.83 7.85
CA ILE A 531 -17.77 10.44 8.62
C ILE A 531 -17.94 10.08 10.09
N ASP A 532 -17.19 9.12 10.54
CA ASP A 532 -17.16 8.71 11.93
C ASP A 532 -15.73 8.56 12.48
N LEU A 533 -15.55 7.88 13.59
CA LEU A 533 -14.30 7.79 14.29
C LEU A 533 -13.64 6.43 14.05
N ASN A 534 -12.75 6.39 13.09
CA ASN A 534 -11.88 5.24 12.85
C ASN A 534 -10.83 5.10 13.95
N GLU A 535 -10.53 3.90 14.36
CA GLU A 535 -9.50 3.57 15.34
C GLU A 535 -8.17 3.20 14.64
N ILE A 536 -7.07 3.72 15.15
CA ILE A 536 -5.73 3.28 14.76
C ILE A 536 -5.22 2.32 15.84
N ILE A 537 -5.08 1.07 15.44
CA ILE A 537 -4.78 -0.04 16.34
C ILE A 537 -3.35 -0.52 16.12
N TYR A 538 -2.63 -0.72 17.22
CA TYR A 538 -1.39 -1.48 17.26
C TYR A 538 -1.69 -2.94 17.61
N LEU A 539 -1.03 -3.86 16.90
CA LEU A 539 -1.12 -5.30 17.09
C LEU A 539 0.29 -5.90 17.21
N GLU A 540 0.49 -6.81 18.18
CA GLU A 540 1.73 -7.56 18.37
C GLU A 540 1.47 -9.06 18.44
#